data_45b6620aa8da1c9bf6b455a9196b39c4
#
_entry.id   45b6620aa8da1c9bf6b455a9196b39c4
#
_cell.length_a   1.000
_cell.length_b   1.000
_cell.length_c   1.000
_cell.angle_alpha   90.00
_cell.angle_beta   90.00
_cell.angle_gamma   90.00
#
_symmetry.space_group_name_H-M   'P 1'
#
loop_
_entity.id
_entity.type
_entity.pdbx_description
1 polymer ?
#
loop_
_entity_poly.entity_id
_entity_poly.type
_entity_poly.pdbx_seq_one_letter_code
_entity_poly.pdbx_strand_id
1 'polypeptide(L)'
;MAIPFFKEIKIGSYLVKQKLLGRKRYPLVLMLEPLFRCNLACAGCGKIDYPDAILNRRMSAQECWDAAEECGAPMVAIPGGEPLIHKEIGEIVRGLVARKKFVSLCTNALLLEKKLDLFEPSPYLFFSVHLDGLKEHHDQSVCQKGVFDRAVSAIKAAKARGFTVNVNATIFDNYPAEEIAKFLDFTTELGVGVSISPGYAYERAPDQEHFLNRKKTKELFRGVFARGKGKKWNFMHSSLFLDFLA
;
A
#
# COMPACT_ATOMS: atom_id res chain seq x y z
N MET A 1 5.21 -7.46 12.79
CA MET A 1 5.20 -6.28 13.74
C MET A 1 3.75 -6.05 14.10
N ALA A 2 3.40 -6.10 15.38
CA ALA A 2 2.02 -5.81 15.78
C ALA A 2 1.67 -4.35 15.42
N ILE A 3 0.41 -4.11 15.04
CA ILE A 3 -0.11 -2.75 14.88
C ILE A 3 0.19 -2.02 16.19
N PRO A 4 0.79 -0.81 16.17
CA PRO A 4 1.08 -0.11 17.42
C PRO A 4 -0.19 0.01 18.27
N PHE A 5 -0.12 -0.39 19.52
CA PHE A 5 -1.25 -0.40 20.48
C PHE A 5 -2.04 0.92 20.51
N PHE A 6 -1.31 2.01 20.35
CA PHE A 6 -1.91 3.35 20.21
C PHE A 6 -2.86 3.47 19.00
N LYS A 7 -2.54 2.86 17.86
CA LYS A 7 -3.39 2.87 16.66
C LYS A 7 -4.67 2.06 16.91
N GLU A 8 -4.55 0.91 17.57
CA GLU A 8 -5.70 0.08 17.93
C GLU A 8 -6.66 0.81 18.86
N ILE A 9 -6.14 1.48 19.92
CA ILE A 9 -6.96 2.29 20.84
C ILE A 9 -7.69 3.39 20.10
N LYS A 10 -7.02 4.14 19.22
CA LYS A 10 -7.66 5.24 18.48
C LYS A 10 -8.75 4.76 17.53
N ILE A 11 -8.48 3.71 16.77
CA ILE A 11 -9.50 3.13 15.89
C ILE A 11 -10.65 2.54 16.72
N GLY A 12 -10.36 1.83 17.79
CA GLY A 12 -11.37 1.31 18.72
C GLY A 12 -12.24 2.41 19.31
N SER A 13 -11.64 3.49 19.79
CA SER A 13 -12.37 4.67 20.30
C SER A 13 -13.26 5.31 19.24
N TYR A 14 -12.79 5.40 18.00
CA TYR A 14 -13.59 5.87 16.87
C TYR A 14 -14.82 4.97 16.65
N LEU A 15 -14.62 3.64 16.63
CA LEU A 15 -15.70 2.67 16.44
C LEU A 15 -16.76 2.78 17.55
N VAL A 16 -16.33 2.86 18.81
CA VAL A 16 -17.22 3.06 19.97
C VAL A 16 -18.01 4.37 19.83
N LYS A 17 -17.34 5.46 19.48
CA LYS A 17 -18.01 6.76 19.22
C LYS A 17 -19.08 6.64 18.14
N GLN A 18 -18.79 6.00 17.01
CA GLN A 18 -19.77 5.84 15.92
C GLN A 18 -20.99 5.02 16.39
N LYS A 19 -20.75 3.96 17.15
CA LYS A 19 -21.81 3.13 17.73
C LYS A 19 -22.69 3.92 18.72
N LEU A 20 -22.07 4.71 19.60
CA LEU A 20 -22.81 5.56 20.54
C LEU A 20 -23.65 6.63 19.85
N LEU A 21 -23.20 7.13 18.69
CA LEU A 21 -23.95 8.05 17.83
C LEU A 21 -25.06 7.37 17.02
N GLY A 22 -25.29 6.07 17.19
CA GLY A 22 -26.29 5.30 16.44
C GLY A 22 -26.01 5.13 14.96
N ARG A 23 -24.80 5.44 14.49
CA ARG A 23 -24.43 5.35 13.08
C ARG A 23 -24.24 3.90 12.66
N LYS A 24 -25.03 3.45 11.68
CA LYS A 24 -24.93 2.11 11.10
C LYS A 24 -23.85 1.99 10.03
N ARG A 25 -23.47 3.10 9.37
CA ARG A 25 -22.46 3.18 8.32
C ARG A 25 -21.56 4.37 8.59
N TYR A 26 -20.27 4.16 8.53
CA TYR A 26 -19.26 5.20 8.74
C TYR A 26 -17.94 4.78 8.06
N PRO A 27 -17.17 5.73 7.54
CA PRO A 27 -15.90 5.43 6.86
C PRO A 27 -14.81 5.05 7.87
N LEU A 28 -14.00 4.08 7.54
CA LEU A 28 -12.77 3.73 8.29
C LEU A 28 -11.53 4.26 7.61
N VAL A 29 -11.53 4.25 6.27
CA VAL A 29 -10.42 4.69 5.43
C VAL A 29 -10.97 5.58 4.33
N LEU A 30 -10.34 6.75 4.16
CA LEU A 30 -10.48 7.55 2.96
C LEU A 30 -9.38 7.13 1.98
N MET A 31 -9.76 6.76 0.75
CA MET A 31 -8.84 6.62 -0.37
C MET A 31 -8.74 7.98 -1.05
N LEU A 32 -7.62 8.69 -0.84
CA LEU A 32 -7.38 10.02 -1.35
C LEU A 32 -6.41 9.96 -2.52
N GLU A 33 -6.87 10.30 -3.71
CA GLU A 33 -6.08 10.25 -4.94
C GLU A 33 -5.84 11.67 -5.48
N PRO A 34 -4.84 12.41 -4.95
CA PRO A 34 -4.62 13.81 -5.32
C PRO A 34 -4.10 14.02 -6.74
N LEU A 35 -3.65 12.95 -7.40
CA LEU A 35 -3.32 12.91 -8.83
C LEU A 35 -3.35 11.47 -9.36
N PHE A 36 -3.54 11.34 -10.69
CA PHE A 36 -3.50 10.03 -11.37
C PHE A 36 -2.19 9.77 -12.15
N ARG A 37 -1.37 10.80 -12.38
CA ARG A 37 -0.10 10.64 -13.10
C ARG A 37 0.85 9.73 -12.33
N CYS A 38 1.49 8.81 -13.05
CA CYS A 38 2.51 7.90 -12.52
C CYS A 38 3.77 7.96 -13.40
N ASN A 39 4.90 7.53 -12.83
CA ASN A 39 6.18 7.35 -13.52
C ASN A 39 6.48 5.88 -13.84
N LEU A 40 5.50 4.99 -13.68
CA LEU A 40 5.52 3.59 -14.09
C LEU A 40 4.26 3.23 -14.88
N ALA A 41 4.36 2.17 -15.68
CA ALA A 41 3.29 1.57 -16.48
C ALA A 41 3.15 0.08 -16.14
N CYS A 42 2.75 -0.22 -14.90
CA CYS A 42 2.66 -1.60 -14.40
C CYS A 42 1.64 -2.42 -15.19
N ALA A 43 1.93 -3.69 -15.44
CA ALA A 43 1.10 -4.61 -16.21
C ALA A 43 -0.33 -4.76 -15.64
N GLY A 44 -0.48 -4.76 -14.31
CA GLY A 44 -1.77 -4.89 -13.63
C GLY A 44 -2.49 -3.58 -13.32
N CYS A 45 -2.05 -2.42 -13.88
CA CYS A 45 -2.59 -1.11 -13.51
C CYS A 45 -3.01 -0.28 -14.74
N GLY A 46 -4.30 0.08 -14.84
CA GLY A 46 -4.84 0.91 -15.91
C GLY A 46 -4.96 2.41 -15.58
N LYS A 47 -4.37 2.89 -14.48
CA LYS A 47 -4.53 4.30 -14.07
C LYS A 47 -3.86 5.31 -15.00
N ILE A 48 -2.84 4.92 -15.75
CA ILE A 48 -2.15 5.79 -16.70
C ILE A 48 -2.87 5.93 -18.05
N ASP A 49 -3.89 5.11 -18.28
CA ASP A 49 -4.63 5.08 -19.56
C ASP A 49 -5.72 6.16 -19.66
N TYR A 50 -5.76 7.06 -18.68
CA TYR A 50 -6.64 8.22 -18.74
C TYR A 50 -6.08 9.31 -19.65
N PRO A 51 -6.97 10.11 -20.31
CA PRO A 51 -6.54 11.28 -21.08
C PRO A 51 -5.68 12.24 -20.25
N ASP A 52 -4.75 12.94 -20.90
CA ASP A 52 -3.86 13.92 -20.26
C ASP A 52 -4.60 14.99 -19.44
N ALA A 53 -5.79 15.39 -19.88
CA ALA A 53 -6.64 16.33 -19.15
C ALA A 53 -7.04 15.81 -17.75
N ILE A 54 -7.16 14.49 -17.57
CA ILE A 54 -7.41 13.84 -16.28
C ILE A 54 -6.09 13.63 -15.52
N LEU A 55 -5.07 13.09 -16.22
CA LEU A 55 -3.76 12.82 -15.59
C LEU A 55 -3.08 14.09 -15.06
N ASN A 56 -3.38 15.25 -15.61
CA ASN A 56 -2.83 16.54 -15.18
C ASN A 56 -3.63 17.21 -14.06
N ARG A 57 -4.81 16.70 -13.72
CA ARG A 57 -5.58 17.23 -12.57
C ARG A 57 -4.85 16.93 -11.28
N ARG A 58 -4.91 17.89 -10.37
CA ARG A 58 -4.32 17.76 -9.03
C ARG A 58 -5.23 18.43 -8.03
N MET A 59 -5.37 17.81 -6.88
CA MET A 59 -5.99 18.44 -5.72
C MET A 59 -4.93 19.26 -5.01
N SER A 60 -5.25 20.46 -4.58
CA SER A 60 -4.42 21.24 -3.67
C SER A 60 -4.33 20.59 -2.29
N ALA A 61 -3.37 21.01 -1.47
CA ALA A 61 -3.27 20.54 -0.09
C ALA A 61 -4.57 20.84 0.70
N GLN A 62 -5.14 22.02 0.50
CA GLN A 62 -6.40 22.40 1.16
C GLN A 62 -7.56 21.49 0.78
N GLU A 63 -7.78 21.21 -0.51
CA GLU A 63 -8.82 20.29 -0.97
C GLU A 63 -8.65 18.88 -0.39
N CYS A 64 -7.40 18.41 -0.25
CA CYS A 64 -7.10 17.12 0.37
C CYS A 64 -7.47 17.11 1.86
N TRP A 65 -7.23 18.19 2.59
CA TRP A 65 -7.58 18.29 4.00
C TRP A 65 -9.09 18.41 4.19
N ASP A 66 -9.77 19.22 3.39
CA ASP A 66 -11.22 19.39 3.43
C ASP A 66 -11.92 18.05 3.16
N ALA A 67 -11.50 17.31 2.14
CA ALA A 67 -12.00 15.96 1.86
C ALA A 67 -11.80 14.99 3.03
N ALA A 68 -10.65 15.07 3.73
CA ALA A 68 -10.36 14.22 4.88
C ALA A 68 -11.19 14.61 6.12
N GLU A 69 -11.52 15.88 6.28
CA GLU A 69 -12.41 16.37 7.37
C GLU A 69 -13.86 16.01 7.08
N GLU A 70 -14.36 16.26 5.87
CA GLU A 70 -15.69 15.90 5.42
C GLU A 70 -15.96 14.40 5.56
N CYS A 71 -15.05 13.57 5.08
CA CYS A 71 -15.14 12.12 5.22
C CYS A 71 -15.15 11.67 6.68
N GLY A 72 -14.36 12.32 7.54
CA GLY A 72 -14.26 11.98 8.96
C GLY A 72 -13.58 10.65 9.28
N ALA A 73 -13.06 9.91 8.29
CA ALA A 73 -12.34 8.67 8.50
C ALA A 73 -11.08 8.89 9.36
N PRO A 74 -10.73 7.95 10.26
CA PRO A 74 -9.51 8.03 11.06
C PRO A 74 -8.24 7.73 10.26
N MET A 75 -8.37 7.04 9.13
CA MET A 75 -7.25 6.67 8.25
C MET A 75 -7.42 7.29 6.88
N VAL A 76 -6.29 7.70 6.28
CA VAL A 76 -6.21 8.19 4.90
C VAL A 76 -5.14 7.40 4.17
N ALA A 77 -5.52 6.69 3.13
CA ALA A 77 -4.60 6.08 2.18
C ALA A 77 -4.45 7.01 0.97
N ILE A 78 -3.22 7.26 0.56
CA ILE A 78 -2.89 8.11 -0.60
C ILE A 78 -2.24 7.22 -1.67
N PRO A 79 -3.03 6.52 -2.50
CA PRO A 79 -2.49 5.66 -3.55
C PRO A 79 -2.15 6.44 -4.82
N GLY A 80 -3.07 7.27 -5.33
CA GLY A 80 -2.92 8.02 -6.58
C GLY A 80 -2.43 7.20 -7.78
N GLY A 81 -1.76 7.86 -8.72
CA GLY A 81 -0.78 7.25 -9.62
C GLY A 81 0.52 7.01 -8.85
N GLU A 82 1.44 8.02 -8.85
CA GLU A 82 2.56 8.05 -7.90
C GLU A 82 2.47 9.35 -7.07
N PRO A 83 2.08 9.26 -5.78
CA PRO A 83 1.87 10.44 -4.95
C PRO A 83 3.11 11.32 -4.80
N LEU A 84 4.30 10.72 -4.84
CA LEU A 84 5.55 11.47 -4.73
C LEU A 84 5.83 12.38 -5.94
N ILE A 85 5.07 12.29 -7.03
CA ILE A 85 5.13 13.27 -8.13
C ILE A 85 4.40 14.56 -7.76
N HIS A 86 3.43 14.49 -6.84
CA HIS A 86 2.67 15.68 -6.44
C HIS A 86 3.57 16.72 -5.79
N LYS A 87 3.44 18.00 -6.22
CA LYS A 87 4.31 19.07 -5.75
C LYS A 87 4.13 19.40 -4.26
N GLU A 88 2.89 19.29 -3.77
CA GLU A 88 2.50 19.61 -2.40
C GLU A 88 2.39 18.37 -1.50
N ILE A 89 2.93 17.21 -1.90
CA ILE A 89 2.74 15.96 -1.14
C ILE A 89 3.23 16.04 0.29
N GLY A 90 4.34 16.73 0.53
CA GLY A 90 4.86 16.95 1.88
C GLY A 90 3.89 17.79 2.73
N GLU A 91 3.27 18.80 2.16
CA GLU A 91 2.29 19.66 2.82
C GLU A 91 0.99 18.89 3.09
N ILE A 92 0.47 18.16 2.10
CA ILE A 92 -0.71 17.29 2.24
C ILE A 92 -0.51 16.34 3.44
N VAL A 93 0.61 15.61 3.47
CA VAL A 93 0.89 14.63 4.52
C VAL A 93 1.04 15.31 5.88
N ARG A 94 1.80 16.40 5.99
CA ARG A 94 1.95 17.14 7.27
C ARG A 94 0.61 17.61 7.81
N GLY A 95 -0.26 18.18 6.95
CA GLY A 95 -1.58 18.64 7.36
C GLY A 95 -2.51 17.52 7.82
N LEU A 96 -2.47 16.34 7.18
CA LEU A 96 -3.24 15.16 7.60
C LEU A 96 -2.71 14.59 8.93
N VAL A 97 -1.39 14.53 9.11
CA VAL A 97 -0.75 14.09 10.37
C VAL A 97 -1.07 15.04 11.51
N ALA A 98 -1.03 16.36 11.28
CA ALA A 98 -1.43 17.36 12.27
C ALA A 98 -2.89 17.19 12.71
N ARG A 99 -3.76 16.78 11.81
CA ARG A 99 -5.18 16.43 12.07
C ARG A 99 -5.36 15.04 12.70
N LYS A 100 -4.26 14.41 13.11
CA LYS A 100 -4.25 13.07 13.74
C LYS A 100 -4.89 11.97 12.89
N LYS A 101 -4.82 12.10 11.57
CA LYS A 101 -5.18 11.04 10.63
C LYS A 101 -4.02 10.06 10.50
N PHE A 102 -4.29 8.75 10.49
CA PHE A 102 -3.28 7.75 10.15
C PHE A 102 -3.10 7.73 8.63
N VAL A 103 -1.96 8.20 8.16
CA VAL A 103 -1.65 8.36 6.73
C VAL A 103 -0.85 7.17 6.24
N SER A 104 -1.39 6.47 5.24
CA SER A 104 -0.67 5.48 4.42
C SER A 104 -0.28 6.13 3.09
N LEU A 105 0.97 6.54 2.94
CA LEU A 105 1.46 7.03 1.66
C LEU A 105 1.93 5.85 0.82
N CYS A 106 1.14 5.50 -0.21
CA CYS A 106 1.46 4.41 -1.13
C CYS A 106 2.40 4.91 -2.22
N THR A 107 3.47 4.16 -2.52
CA THR A 107 4.46 4.61 -3.51
C THR A 107 5.18 3.43 -4.16
N ASN A 108 5.59 3.60 -5.41
CA ASN A 108 6.52 2.68 -6.08
C ASN A 108 7.98 2.89 -5.63
N ALA A 109 8.22 3.81 -4.72
CA ALA A 109 9.48 4.16 -4.09
C ALA A 109 10.58 4.74 -5.00
N LEU A 110 10.38 4.89 -6.30
CA LEU A 110 11.40 5.45 -7.21
C LEU A 110 11.86 6.86 -6.83
N LEU A 111 11.00 7.62 -6.16
CA LEU A 111 11.28 8.98 -5.71
C LEU A 111 11.43 9.07 -4.18
N LEU A 112 11.16 7.99 -3.44
CA LEU A 112 11.03 8.04 -1.97
C LEU A 112 12.32 8.53 -1.31
N GLU A 113 13.46 7.92 -1.62
CA GLU A 113 14.75 8.27 -1.01
C GLU A 113 15.10 9.75 -1.21
N LYS A 114 14.87 10.29 -2.41
CA LYS A 114 15.12 11.71 -2.75
C LYS A 114 14.16 12.69 -2.07
N LYS A 115 13.00 12.20 -1.62
CA LYS A 115 11.93 13.04 -1.06
C LYS A 115 11.68 12.82 0.42
N LEU A 116 12.49 12.02 1.10
CA LEU A 116 12.35 11.78 2.53
C LEU A 116 12.38 13.06 3.36
N ASP A 117 13.11 14.09 2.93
CA ASP A 117 13.21 15.39 3.62
C ASP A 117 11.87 16.18 3.62
N LEU A 118 10.90 15.79 2.80
CA LEU A 118 9.57 16.38 2.83
C LEU A 118 8.71 15.90 4.01
N PHE A 119 9.15 14.86 4.72
CA PHE A 119 8.38 14.18 5.75
C PHE A 119 9.15 14.11 7.07
N GLU A 120 8.39 13.97 8.15
CA GLU A 120 8.92 13.70 9.49
C GLU A 120 8.41 12.34 9.99
N PRO A 121 9.25 11.53 10.64
CA PRO A 121 8.80 10.30 11.29
C PRO A 121 7.69 10.59 12.29
N SER A 122 6.61 9.82 12.20
CA SER A 122 5.43 10.02 13.03
C SER A 122 4.68 8.70 13.22
N PRO A 123 4.08 8.45 14.40
CA PRO A 123 3.20 7.30 14.58
C PRO A 123 1.93 7.36 13.71
N TYR A 124 1.65 8.51 13.08
CA TYR A 124 0.55 8.71 12.16
C TYR A 124 0.93 8.57 10.69
N LEU A 125 2.21 8.41 10.34
CA LEU A 125 2.68 8.26 8.97
C LEU A 125 3.36 6.91 8.78
N PHE A 126 3.00 6.22 7.72
CA PHE A 126 3.76 5.07 7.24
C PHE A 126 3.78 5.04 5.70
N PHE A 127 4.89 4.59 5.16
CA PHE A 127 5.01 4.34 3.73
C PHE A 127 4.54 2.91 3.42
N SER A 128 3.71 2.78 2.40
CA SER A 128 3.29 1.50 1.82
C SER A 128 3.97 1.35 0.46
N VAL A 129 5.10 0.64 0.45
CA VAL A 129 5.91 0.48 -0.75
C VAL A 129 5.39 -0.68 -1.59
N HIS A 130 5.16 -0.43 -2.87
CA HIS A 130 4.76 -1.46 -3.82
C HIS A 130 5.93 -2.39 -4.16
N LEU A 131 5.78 -3.67 -3.84
CA LEU A 131 6.69 -4.76 -4.23
C LEU A 131 5.89 -6.04 -4.43
N ASP A 132 5.76 -6.51 -5.67
CA ASP A 132 4.94 -7.70 -6.00
C ASP A 132 5.72 -9.02 -5.87
N GLY A 133 7.02 -8.96 -5.66
CA GLY A 133 7.86 -10.15 -5.56
C GLY A 133 9.34 -9.84 -5.43
N LEU A 134 10.18 -10.85 -5.67
CA LEU A 134 11.62 -10.69 -5.79
C LEU A 134 11.97 -9.97 -7.10
N LYS A 135 13.25 -9.61 -7.27
CA LYS A 135 13.75 -8.67 -8.27
C LYS A 135 13.20 -8.88 -9.69
N GLU A 136 13.35 -10.07 -10.24
CA GLU A 136 12.94 -10.35 -11.62
C GLU A 136 11.43 -10.23 -11.78
N HIS A 137 10.67 -10.80 -10.85
CA HIS A 137 9.21 -10.75 -10.88
C HIS A 137 8.69 -9.32 -10.69
N HIS A 138 9.23 -8.59 -9.73
CA HIS A 138 8.80 -7.21 -9.49
C HIS A 138 9.10 -6.31 -10.69
N ASP A 139 10.32 -6.35 -11.22
CA ASP A 139 10.71 -5.54 -12.38
C ASP A 139 9.87 -5.87 -13.62
N GLN A 140 9.47 -7.14 -13.78
CA GLN A 140 8.53 -7.57 -14.82
C GLN A 140 7.12 -7.02 -14.57
N SER A 141 6.59 -7.14 -13.35
CA SER A 141 5.26 -6.65 -12.96
C SER A 141 5.10 -5.15 -13.20
N VAL A 142 6.14 -4.36 -12.89
CA VAL A 142 6.13 -2.91 -13.09
C VAL A 142 6.62 -2.47 -14.48
N CYS A 143 6.92 -3.41 -15.38
CA CYS A 143 7.40 -3.20 -16.75
C CYS A 143 8.68 -2.34 -16.84
N GLN A 144 9.53 -2.36 -15.81
CA GLN A 144 10.76 -1.56 -15.79
C GLN A 144 11.85 -2.23 -14.95
N LYS A 145 13.04 -2.47 -15.54
CA LYS A 145 14.19 -3.03 -14.85
C LYS A 145 14.79 -2.08 -13.81
N GLY A 146 15.28 -2.63 -12.71
CA GLY A 146 16.00 -1.91 -11.65
C GLY A 146 15.08 -1.18 -10.67
N VAL A 147 13.77 -1.35 -10.76
CA VAL A 147 12.81 -0.76 -9.81
C VAL A 147 12.92 -1.44 -8.45
N PHE A 148 13.04 -2.77 -8.42
CA PHE A 148 13.20 -3.53 -7.18
C PHE A 148 14.37 -3.02 -6.34
N ASP A 149 15.57 -2.91 -6.94
CA ASP A 149 16.77 -2.48 -6.21
C ASP A 149 16.60 -1.06 -5.63
N ARG A 150 15.98 -0.16 -6.40
CA ARG A 150 15.69 1.21 -5.96
C ARG A 150 14.64 1.25 -4.84
N ALA A 151 13.60 0.43 -4.94
CA ALA A 151 12.59 0.33 -3.89
C ALA A 151 13.17 -0.23 -2.59
N VAL A 152 14.01 -1.28 -2.66
CA VAL A 152 14.70 -1.84 -1.49
C VAL A 152 15.67 -0.83 -0.87
N SER A 153 16.43 -0.08 -1.67
CA SER A 153 17.28 1.01 -1.18
C SER A 153 16.47 2.07 -0.44
N ALA A 154 15.38 2.52 -1.03
CA ALA A 154 14.50 3.52 -0.45
C ALA A 154 13.83 3.04 0.86
N ILE A 155 13.41 1.76 0.94
CA ILE A 155 12.91 1.16 2.18
C ILE A 155 13.97 1.22 3.29
N LYS A 156 15.20 0.82 2.98
CA LYS A 156 16.31 0.85 3.94
C LYS A 156 16.62 2.28 4.41
N ALA A 157 16.68 3.24 3.48
CA ALA A 157 16.91 4.65 3.78
C ALA A 157 15.79 5.24 4.67
N ALA A 158 14.54 4.98 4.34
CA ALA A 158 13.41 5.45 5.14
C ALA A 158 13.42 4.83 6.56
N LYS A 159 13.69 3.53 6.68
CA LYS A 159 13.82 2.86 8.00
C LYS A 159 14.97 3.44 8.82
N ALA A 160 16.12 3.68 8.21
CA ALA A 160 17.28 4.28 8.89
C ALA A 160 16.98 5.69 9.45
N ARG A 161 16.03 6.39 8.84
CA ARG A 161 15.54 7.70 9.30
C ARG A 161 14.37 7.61 10.29
N GLY A 162 14.00 6.41 10.75
CA GLY A 162 12.95 6.20 11.75
C GLY A 162 11.52 6.16 11.19
N PHE A 163 11.32 6.12 9.88
CA PHE A 163 10.00 5.95 9.31
C PHE A 163 9.50 4.51 9.43
N THR A 164 8.20 4.35 9.65
CA THR A 164 7.53 3.06 9.49
C THR A 164 7.32 2.78 8.01
N VAL A 165 7.79 1.63 7.55
CA VAL A 165 7.63 1.18 6.16
C VAL A 165 7.01 -0.20 6.14
N ASN A 166 6.00 -0.37 5.29
CA ASN A 166 5.39 -1.65 4.97
C ASN A 166 5.48 -1.90 3.45
N VAL A 167 5.41 -3.16 3.06
CA VAL A 167 5.32 -3.58 1.67
C VAL A 167 3.88 -3.94 1.34
N ASN A 168 3.42 -3.55 0.16
CA ASN A 168 2.15 -3.97 -0.41
C ASN A 168 2.41 -4.74 -1.70
N ALA A 169 1.99 -6.00 -1.74
CA ALA A 169 2.16 -6.90 -2.87
C ALA A 169 0.82 -7.33 -3.45
N THR A 170 0.69 -7.20 -4.77
CA THR A 170 -0.40 -7.80 -5.53
C THR A 170 0.09 -9.10 -6.15
N ILE A 171 -0.56 -10.20 -5.83
CA ILE A 171 -0.17 -11.53 -6.26
C ILE A 171 -1.02 -11.96 -7.45
N PHE A 172 -0.37 -12.28 -8.56
CA PHE A 172 -0.97 -12.77 -9.79
C PHE A 172 -0.70 -14.27 -9.96
N ASP A 173 -1.37 -14.94 -10.92
CA ASP A 173 -1.26 -16.39 -11.10
C ASP A 173 0.04 -16.85 -11.78
N ASN A 174 0.78 -15.93 -12.36
CA ASN A 174 2.12 -16.18 -12.94
C ASN A 174 3.25 -16.19 -11.90
N TYR A 175 2.94 -16.06 -10.60
CA TYR A 175 3.95 -16.07 -9.55
C TYR A 175 3.80 -17.33 -8.68
N PRO A 176 4.75 -18.29 -8.81
CA PRO A 176 4.65 -19.58 -8.12
C PRO A 176 4.66 -19.46 -6.59
N ALA A 177 3.93 -20.34 -5.91
CA ALA A 177 3.83 -20.34 -4.43
C ALA A 177 5.20 -20.42 -3.73
N GLU A 178 6.18 -21.10 -4.32
CA GLU A 178 7.54 -21.17 -3.79
C GLU A 178 8.24 -19.82 -3.84
N GLU A 179 8.14 -19.10 -4.94
CA GLU A 179 8.76 -17.78 -5.10
C GLU A 179 8.06 -16.73 -4.21
N ILE A 180 6.74 -16.83 -4.04
CA ILE A 180 6.01 -16.00 -3.08
C ILE A 180 6.51 -16.26 -1.65
N ALA A 181 6.74 -17.52 -1.27
CA ALA A 181 7.27 -17.87 0.04
C ALA A 181 8.68 -17.27 0.25
N LYS A 182 9.57 -17.35 -0.76
CA LYS A 182 10.89 -16.70 -0.71
C LYS A 182 10.79 -15.17 -0.58
N PHE A 183 9.84 -14.56 -1.28
CA PHE A 183 9.58 -13.13 -1.16
C PHE A 183 9.09 -12.75 0.25
N LEU A 184 8.24 -13.55 0.87
CA LEU A 184 7.79 -13.34 2.25
C LEU A 184 8.92 -13.51 3.27
N ASP A 185 9.85 -14.45 3.05
CA ASP A 185 11.08 -14.58 3.82
C ASP A 185 11.93 -13.30 3.68
N PHE A 186 12.15 -12.83 2.46
CA PHE A 186 12.89 -11.60 2.17
C PHE A 186 12.29 -10.36 2.86
N THR A 187 10.96 -10.17 2.80
CA THR A 187 10.33 -9.03 3.48
C THR A 187 10.45 -9.10 4.99
N THR A 188 10.46 -10.32 5.55
CA THR A 188 10.68 -10.56 6.98
C THR A 188 12.12 -10.23 7.38
N GLU A 189 13.12 -10.65 6.60
CA GLU A 189 14.54 -10.30 6.80
C GLU A 189 14.79 -8.80 6.64
N LEU A 190 14.12 -8.15 5.70
CA LEU A 190 14.14 -6.70 5.54
C LEU A 190 13.51 -5.97 6.74
N GLY A 191 12.79 -6.69 7.60
CA GLY A 191 12.17 -6.18 8.82
C GLY A 191 11.02 -5.23 8.53
N VAL A 192 10.21 -5.51 7.51
CA VAL A 192 9.00 -4.75 7.16
C VAL A 192 7.76 -5.61 7.29
N GLY A 193 6.61 -4.99 7.53
CA GLY A 193 5.32 -5.66 7.41
C GLY A 193 4.93 -5.82 5.94
N VAL A 194 4.21 -6.89 5.62
CA VAL A 194 3.73 -7.14 4.25
C VAL A 194 2.21 -7.28 4.21
N SER A 195 1.59 -6.51 3.31
CA SER A 195 0.20 -6.73 2.88
C SER A 195 0.23 -7.49 1.56
N ILE A 196 -0.56 -8.55 1.47
CA ILE A 196 -0.73 -9.34 0.25
C ILE A 196 -2.18 -9.27 -0.21
N SER A 197 -2.38 -9.11 -1.49
CA SER A 197 -3.72 -9.11 -2.11
C SER A 197 -3.70 -9.91 -3.39
N PRO A 198 -4.69 -10.76 -3.65
CA PRO A 198 -4.82 -11.41 -4.95
C PRO A 198 -5.19 -10.37 -6.01
N GLY A 199 -4.53 -10.42 -7.16
CA GLY A 199 -4.83 -9.61 -8.33
C GLY A 199 -6.09 -10.16 -9.03
N TYR A 200 -7.24 -9.55 -8.75
CA TYR A 200 -8.49 -9.88 -9.45
C TYR A 200 -8.66 -9.03 -10.70
N ALA A 201 -9.40 -9.58 -11.67
CA ALA A 201 -9.61 -8.96 -12.97
C ALA A 201 -10.08 -7.50 -12.87
N TYR A 202 -9.40 -6.65 -13.63
CA TYR A 202 -9.69 -5.24 -13.76
C TYR A 202 -9.68 -4.87 -15.25
N GLU A 203 -10.81 -4.40 -15.76
CA GLU A 203 -11.04 -4.20 -17.20
C GLU A 203 -10.00 -3.31 -17.91
N ARG A 204 -9.41 -2.36 -17.19
CA ARG A 204 -8.44 -1.40 -17.74
C ARG A 204 -6.98 -1.79 -17.56
N ALA A 205 -6.70 -2.91 -16.91
CA ALA A 205 -5.33 -3.37 -16.78
C ALA A 205 -4.76 -3.80 -18.14
N PRO A 206 -3.51 -3.45 -18.48
CA PRO A 206 -2.87 -3.89 -19.72
C PRO A 206 -2.76 -5.42 -19.82
N ASP A 207 -2.43 -6.09 -18.73
CA ASP A 207 -2.42 -7.56 -18.64
C ASP A 207 -3.80 -8.06 -18.23
N GLN A 208 -4.42 -8.91 -19.05
CA GLN A 208 -5.70 -9.54 -18.79
C GLN A 208 -5.59 -11.04 -18.52
N GLU A 209 -4.39 -11.63 -18.62
CA GLU A 209 -4.18 -13.08 -18.60
C GLU A 209 -3.90 -13.61 -17.20
N HIS A 210 -3.17 -12.85 -16.37
CA HIS A 210 -2.60 -13.34 -15.10
C HIS A 210 -3.44 -13.03 -13.86
N PHE A 211 -4.70 -12.65 -14.04
CA PHE A 211 -5.59 -12.41 -12.92
C PHE A 211 -6.03 -13.70 -12.22
N LEU A 212 -6.11 -13.61 -10.90
CA LEU A 212 -6.64 -14.68 -10.07
C LEU A 212 -8.17 -14.63 -10.03
N ASN A 213 -8.77 -15.83 -10.00
CA ASN A 213 -10.16 -16.02 -9.56
C ASN A 213 -10.15 -16.68 -8.17
N ARG A 214 -11.33 -16.83 -7.56
CA ARG A 214 -11.42 -17.36 -6.19
C ARG A 214 -10.83 -18.76 -6.03
N LYS A 215 -10.98 -19.64 -7.04
CA LYS A 215 -10.43 -21.00 -7.01
C LYS A 215 -8.90 -20.97 -7.05
N LYS A 216 -8.34 -20.30 -8.05
CA LYS A 216 -6.89 -20.14 -8.19
C LYS A 216 -6.27 -19.46 -6.95
N THR A 217 -6.94 -18.45 -6.37
CA THR A 217 -6.50 -17.80 -5.13
C THR A 217 -6.33 -18.81 -4.01
N LYS A 218 -7.35 -19.62 -3.75
CA LYS A 218 -7.29 -20.64 -2.68
C LYS A 218 -6.18 -21.65 -2.91
N GLU A 219 -6.06 -22.17 -4.12
CA GLU A 219 -5.02 -23.14 -4.47
C GLU A 219 -3.62 -22.56 -4.25
N LEU A 220 -3.37 -21.35 -4.75
CA LEU A 220 -2.10 -20.65 -4.63
C LEU A 220 -1.73 -20.36 -3.18
N PHE A 221 -2.64 -19.74 -2.41
CA PHE A 221 -2.34 -19.35 -1.03
C PHE A 221 -2.24 -20.53 -0.08
N ARG A 222 -2.97 -21.63 -0.31
CA ARG A 222 -2.70 -22.91 0.40
C ARG A 222 -1.29 -23.40 0.16
N GLY A 223 -0.81 -23.34 -1.11
CA GLY A 223 0.55 -23.69 -1.45
C GLY A 223 1.59 -22.79 -0.78
N VAL A 224 1.35 -21.48 -0.70
CA VAL A 224 2.21 -20.52 0.01
C VAL A 224 2.26 -20.82 1.50
N PHE A 225 1.10 -20.93 2.16
CA PHE A 225 1.04 -21.13 3.61
C PHE A 225 1.57 -22.49 4.05
N ALA A 226 1.44 -23.53 3.22
CA ALA A 226 2.08 -24.82 3.48
C ALA A 226 3.60 -24.70 3.57
N ARG A 227 4.22 -23.85 2.74
CA ARG A 227 5.68 -23.56 2.75
C ARG A 227 6.08 -22.64 3.91
N GLY A 228 5.14 -21.89 4.46
CA GLY A 228 5.33 -21.04 5.64
C GLY A 228 5.16 -21.77 6.97
N LYS A 229 4.88 -23.06 6.96
CA LYS A 229 4.69 -23.82 8.20
C LYS A 229 5.94 -23.73 9.10
N GLY A 230 5.78 -23.21 10.32
CA GLY A 230 6.87 -22.96 11.25
C GLY A 230 7.61 -21.63 11.04
N LYS A 231 7.30 -20.86 10.02
CA LYS A 231 7.87 -19.53 9.78
C LYS A 231 7.00 -18.44 10.40
N LYS A 232 7.60 -17.30 10.72
CA LYS A 232 6.91 -16.12 11.26
C LYS A 232 7.02 -14.97 10.26
N TRP A 233 6.22 -15.00 9.20
CA TRP A 233 6.13 -13.87 8.27
C TRP A 233 5.40 -12.68 8.91
N ASN A 234 5.86 -11.48 8.64
CA ASN A 234 5.32 -10.24 9.18
C ASN A 234 4.09 -9.74 8.41
N PHE A 235 3.00 -10.51 8.38
CA PHE A 235 1.77 -10.06 7.74
C PHE A 235 1.14 -8.87 8.46
N MET A 236 0.61 -7.92 7.67
CA MET A 236 -0.21 -6.80 8.14
C MET A 236 -1.69 -7.18 8.28
N HIS A 237 -2.08 -8.32 7.77
CA HIS A 237 -3.44 -8.85 7.81
C HIS A 237 -3.71 -9.63 9.10
N SER A 238 -5.00 -9.68 9.48
CA SER A 238 -5.45 -10.60 10.54
C SER A 238 -5.37 -12.05 10.09
N SER A 239 -5.28 -12.99 11.04
CA SER A 239 -5.32 -14.42 10.74
C SER A 239 -6.59 -14.80 9.98
N LEU A 240 -7.74 -14.21 10.33
CA LEU A 240 -9.02 -14.45 9.64
C LEU A 240 -8.96 -14.10 8.15
N PHE A 241 -8.25 -13.03 7.77
CA PHE A 241 -8.08 -12.69 6.36
C PHE A 241 -7.16 -13.70 5.65
N LEU A 242 -6.08 -14.12 6.30
CA LEU A 242 -5.17 -15.12 5.73
C LEU A 242 -5.89 -16.48 5.56
N ASP A 243 -6.71 -16.89 6.53
CA ASP A 243 -7.55 -18.09 6.43
C ASP A 243 -8.57 -17.96 5.30
N PHE A 244 -9.11 -16.75 5.07
CA PHE A 244 -10.01 -16.51 3.94
C PHE A 244 -9.30 -16.66 2.60
N LEU A 245 -8.03 -16.33 2.46
CA LEU A 245 -7.27 -16.50 1.22
C LEU A 245 -7.04 -17.98 0.88
N ALA A 246 -6.91 -18.85 1.87
CA ALA A 246 -6.73 -20.29 1.73
C ALA A 246 -8.07 -21.05 1.77
#